data_14f11768d64f7d91a5d22c9506047976
#
_entry.id   14f11768d64f7d91a5d22c9506047976
#
_cell.length_a   1.000
_cell.length_b   1.000
_cell.length_c   1.000
_cell.angle_alpha   90.00
_cell.angle_beta   90.00
_cell.angle_gamma   90.00
#
_symmetry.space_group_name_H-M   'P 1'
#
loop_
_entity.id
_entity.type
_entity.pdbx_description
1 polymer ?
#
loop_
_entity_poly.entity_id
_entity_poly.type
_entity_poly.pdbx_seq_one_letter_code
_entity_poly.pdbx_strand_id
1 'polypeptide(L)'
;HVGLPTNDLQKTVEFYKSLGFEVIMQSYNEKAGEKVAFLQIKNYCIETFENGQAAMSDGAYQHVALDVEDIESMYQKICNEKYTIITDGIEELPFWENGVKFFMIKGPNEERIEFCQKL
;
A
#
# COMPACT_ATOMS: atom_id res chain seq x y z
N HIS A 1 0.17 -1.46 -14.10
CA HIS A 1 -0.23 -0.75 -12.88
C HIS A 1 -1.52 -1.31 -12.29
N VAL A 2 -1.80 -0.92 -11.06
CA VAL A 2 -3.06 -1.23 -10.37
C VAL A 2 -3.82 0.07 -10.18
N GLY A 3 -5.12 0.10 -10.49
CA GLY A 3 -5.99 1.27 -10.29
C GLY A 3 -6.54 1.33 -8.87
N LEU A 4 -6.38 2.47 -8.21
CA LEU A 4 -6.84 2.72 -6.85
C LEU A 4 -7.70 3.99 -6.82
N PRO A 5 -9.04 3.87 -6.82
CA PRO A 5 -9.89 5.02 -6.60
C PRO A 5 -9.68 5.58 -5.20
N THR A 6 -9.72 6.90 -5.06
CA THR A 6 -9.55 7.56 -3.77
C THR A 6 -10.57 8.69 -3.58
N ASN A 7 -10.87 8.98 -2.31
CA ASN A 7 -11.68 10.13 -1.93
C ASN A 7 -10.82 11.37 -1.65
N ASP A 8 -9.49 11.19 -1.49
CA ASP A 8 -8.54 12.26 -1.20
C ASP A 8 -7.17 11.89 -1.79
N LEU A 9 -6.86 12.44 -2.96
CA LEU A 9 -5.62 12.13 -3.67
C LEU A 9 -4.38 12.55 -2.89
N GLN A 10 -4.41 13.76 -2.29
CA GLN A 10 -3.26 14.25 -1.55
C GLN A 10 -2.91 13.32 -0.37
N LYS A 11 -3.90 12.92 0.39
CA LYS A 11 -3.74 12.00 1.52
C LYS A 11 -3.18 10.64 1.06
N THR A 12 -3.68 10.11 -0.04
CA THR A 12 -3.21 8.85 -0.63
C THR A 12 -1.76 8.98 -1.11
N VAL A 13 -1.43 10.05 -1.82
CA VAL A 13 -0.06 10.31 -2.29
C VAL A 13 0.91 10.42 -1.11
N GLU A 14 0.57 11.19 -0.09
CA GLU A 14 1.42 11.35 1.11
C GLU A 14 1.64 10.02 1.83
N PHE A 15 0.59 9.20 1.94
CA PHE A 15 0.69 7.87 2.55
C PHE A 15 1.68 6.97 1.81
N TYR A 16 1.53 6.82 0.50
CA TYR A 16 2.44 5.96 -0.29
C TYR A 16 3.86 6.52 -0.36
N LYS A 17 4.02 7.84 -0.43
CA LYS A 17 5.36 8.47 -0.33
C LYS A 17 6.04 8.13 0.99
N SER A 18 5.30 8.09 2.08
CA SER A 18 5.85 7.71 3.40
C SER A 18 6.36 6.25 3.44
N LEU A 19 5.81 5.38 2.58
CA LEU A 19 6.28 4.01 2.41
C LEU A 19 7.45 3.86 1.42
N GLY A 20 7.89 4.95 0.79
CA GLY A 20 9.00 4.95 -0.16
C GLY A 20 8.58 4.97 -1.62
N PHE A 21 7.29 5.12 -1.94
CA PHE A 21 6.84 5.31 -3.32
C PHE A 21 7.23 6.70 -3.83
N GLU A 22 7.51 6.76 -5.12
CA GLU A 22 7.78 8.02 -5.83
C GLU A 22 6.59 8.37 -6.73
N VAL A 23 6.25 9.66 -6.78
CA VAL A 23 5.28 10.18 -7.75
C VAL A 23 5.98 10.30 -9.09
N ILE A 24 5.63 9.45 -10.05
CA ILE A 24 6.24 9.45 -11.38
C ILE A 24 5.45 10.25 -12.41
N MET A 25 4.18 10.54 -12.11
CA MET A 25 3.35 11.39 -12.96
C MET A 25 2.18 11.92 -12.14
N GLN A 26 1.80 13.16 -12.37
CA GLN A 26 0.54 13.76 -11.92
C GLN A 26 -0.15 14.46 -13.07
N SER A 27 -1.46 14.37 -13.13
CA SER A 27 -2.26 15.00 -14.17
C SER A 27 -3.71 15.22 -13.71
N TYR A 28 -4.45 15.88 -14.55
CA TYR A 28 -5.89 16.05 -14.42
C TYR A 28 -6.58 15.47 -15.63
N ASN A 29 -7.46 14.51 -15.41
CA ASN A 29 -8.28 13.91 -16.46
C ASN A 29 -9.53 14.80 -16.66
N GLU A 30 -9.49 15.67 -17.67
CA GLU A 30 -10.58 16.63 -17.91
C GLU A 30 -11.90 15.95 -18.29
N LYS A 31 -11.85 14.81 -18.99
CA LYS A 31 -13.06 14.07 -19.38
C LYS A 31 -13.80 13.52 -18.17
N ALA A 32 -13.09 13.01 -17.20
CA ALA A 32 -13.66 12.43 -15.99
C ALA A 32 -13.80 13.45 -14.84
N GLY A 33 -13.08 14.58 -14.92
CA GLY A 33 -13.04 15.56 -13.85
C GLY A 33 -12.24 15.06 -12.64
N GLU A 34 -11.19 14.29 -12.88
CA GLU A 34 -10.43 13.59 -11.84
C GLU A 34 -8.97 14.04 -11.79
N LYS A 35 -8.47 14.27 -10.58
CA LYS A 35 -7.03 14.37 -10.34
C LYS A 35 -6.44 12.97 -10.34
N VAL A 36 -5.28 12.80 -10.98
CA VAL A 36 -4.62 11.49 -11.15
C VAL A 36 -3.15 11.59 -10.73
N ALA A 37 -2.65 10.55 -10.07
CA ALA A 37 -1.23 10.39 -9.80
C ALA A 37 -0.80 8.94 -10.06
N PHE A 38 0.41 8.77 -10.58
CA PHE A 38 1.07 7.47 -10.67
C PHE A 38 2.17 7.42 -9.64
N LEU A 39 2.13 6.39 -8.81
CA LEU A 39 3.05 6.16 -7.69
C LEU A 39 3.78 4.84 -7.94
N GLN A 40 5.10 4.84 -7.79
CA GLN A 40 5.90 3.65 -8.08
C GLN A 40 6.93 3.37 -7.00
N ILE A 41 7.08 2.11 -6.66
CA ILE A 41 8.19 1.58 -5.88
C ILE A 41 8.72 0.34 -6.60
N LYS A 42 10.01 0.33 -6.97
CA LYS A 42 10.61 -0.74 -7.80
C LYS A 42 9.76 -0.99 -9.06
N ASN A 43 9.22 -2.19 -9.21
CA ASN A 43 8.38 -2.60 -10.36
C ASN A 43 6.87 -2.55 -10.07
N TYR A 44 6.46 -2.03 -8.92
CA TYR A 44 5.04 -1.91 -8.55
C TYR A 44 4.57 -0.47 -8.74
N CYS A 45 3.53 -0.31 -9.56
CA CYS A 45 2.96 0.99 -9.91
C CYS A 45 1.47 1.05 -9.57
N ILE A 46 1.06 2.13 -8.94
CA ILE A 46 -0.34 2.43 -8.63
C ILE A 46 -0.76 3.66 -9.44
N GLU A 47 -1.85 3.55 -10.21
CA GLU A 47 -2.60 4.70 -10.69
C GLU A 47 -3.67 5.03 -9.64
N THR A 48 -3.58 6.18 -8.99
CA THR A 48 -4.62 6.62 -8.06
C THR A 48 -5.34 7.85 -8.62
N PHE A 49 -6.66 7.87 -8.50
CA PHE A 49 -7.51 8.90 -9.10
C PHE A 49 -8.63 9.29 -8.14
N GLU A 50 -8.84 10.60 -8.00
CA GLU A 50 -9.80 11.16 -7.04
C GLU A 50 -11.18 11.26 -7.68
N ASN A 51 -11.99 10.23 -7.46
CA ASN A 51 -13.36 10.17 -7.94
C ASN A 51 -14.42 10.11 -6.82
N GLY A 52 -14.00 10.15 -5.56
CA GLY A 52 -14.89 10.06 -4.42
C GLY A 52 -15.55 8.68 -4.24
N GLN A 53 -15.04 7.65 -4.89
CA GLN A 53 -15.64 6.31 -4.91
C GLN A 53 -14.71 5.22 -4.39
N ALA A 54 -13.83 5.57 -3.44
CA ALA A 54 -13.04 4.56 -2.74
C ALA A 54 -14.00 3.58 -2.05
N ALA A 55 -13.76 2.28 -2.21
CA ALA A 55 -14.63 1.24 -1.65
C ALA A 55 -14.66 1.27 -0.11
N MET A 56 -13.57 1.71 0.52
CA MET A 56 -13.41 1.77 1.98
C MET A 56 -13.67 0.41 2.65
N SER A 57 -13.34 -0.67 1.96
CA SER A 57 -13.52 -2.06 2.37
C SER A 57 -12.63 -2.96 1.51
N ASP A 58 -12.55 -4.25 1.86
CA ASP A 58 -11.87 -5.22 1.01
C ASP A 58 -12.56 -5.36 -0.34
N GLY A 59 -11.76 -5.45 -1.42
CA GLY A 59 -12.24 -5.73 -2.76
C GLY A 59 -11.99 -7.18 -3.16
N ALA A 60 -12.15 -7.49 -4.45
CA ALA A 60 -11.83 -8.80 -5.01
C ALA A 60 -10.35 -9.15 -4.77
N TYR A 61 -9.46 -8.21 -4.92
CA TYR A 61 -8.11 -8.27 -4.38
C TYR A 61 -8.14 -7.75 -2.95
N GLN A 62 -7.84 -8.60 -1.97
CA GLN A 62 -7.90 -8.22 -0.57
C GLN A 62 -6.67 -7.42 -0.12
N HIS A 63 -5.49 -7.80 -0.56
CA HIS A 63 -4.24 -7.13 -0.19
C HIS A 63 -3.22 -7.19 -1.32
N VAL A 64 -2.22 -6.32 -1.23
CA VAL A 64 -0.99 -6.40 -1.99
C VAL A 64 0.14 -6.71 -1.02
N ALA A 65 1.07 -7.58 -1.42
CA ALA A 65 2.23 -7.92 -0.63
C ALA A 65 3.49 -7.29 -1.22
N LEU A 66 4.26 -6.62 -0.37
CA LEU A 66 5.54 -6.02 -0.71
C LEU A 66 6.65 -6.82 -0.03
N ASP A 67 7.57 -7.38 -0.84
CA ASP A 67 8.73 -8.08 -0.30
C ASP A 67 9.68 -7.10 0.38
N VAL A 68 10.15 -7.46 1.57
CA VAL A 68 11.18 -6.73 2.31
C VAL A 68 12.33 -7.65 2.68
N GLU A 69 13.52 -7.08 2.81
CA GLU A 69 14.72 -7.86 3.16
C GLU A 69 14.82 -8.14 4.66
N ASP A 70 14.29 -7.24 5.49
CA ASP A 70 14.34 -7.31 6.95
C ASP A 70 13.00 -6.88 7.53
N ILE A 71 12.14 -7.87 7.82
CA ILE A 71 10.79 -7.64 8.31
C ILE A 71 10.78 -7.03 9.71
N GLU A 72 11.75 -7.36 10.55
CA GLU A 72 11.85 -6.82 11.90
C GLU A 72 12.15 -5.32 11.87
N SER A 73 13.10 -4.90 11.04
CA SER A 73 13.42 -3.48 10.82
C SER A 73 12.25 -2.71 10.22
N MET A 74 11.56 -3.32 9.26
CA MET A 74 10.37 -2.70 8.67
C MET A 74 9.25 -2.53 9.71
N TYR A 75 9.00 -3.56 10.51
CA TYR A 75 8.00 -3.51 11.57
C TYR A 75 8.30 -2.41 12.60
N GLN A 76 9.56 -2.30 13.04
CA GLN A 76 10.00 -1.24 13.94
C GLN A 76 9.73 0.15 13.35
N LYS A 77 10.08 0.36 12.08
CA LYS A 77 9.82 1.61 11.36
C LYS A 77 8.32 1.95 11.36
N ILE A 78 7.49 0.97 11.04
CA ILE A 78 6.03 1.15 11.00
C ILE A 78 5.47 1.44 12.39
N CYS A 79 5.94 0.76 13.44
CA CYS A 79 5.51 1.01 14.83
C CYS A 79 5.87 2.41 15.33
N ASN A 80 6.98 2.97 14.86
CA ASN A 80 7.45 4.30 15.27
C ASN A 80 6.70 5.45 14.59
N GLU A 81 5.83 5.15 13.64
CA GLU A 81 5.05 6.12 12.89
C GLU A 81 3.54 5.83 13.05
N LYS A 82 2.69 6.73 12.50
CA LYS A 82 1.23 6.65 12.68
C LYS A 82 0.57 5.78 11.61
N TYR A 83 0.89 4.50 11.58
CA TYR A 83 0.22 3.53 10.70
C TYR A 83 -0.79 2.69 11.47
N THR A 84 -1.84 2.24 10.79
CA THR A 84 -2.80 1.29 11.33
C THR A 84 -2.34 -0.12 11.04
N ILE A 85 -1.76 -0.80 12.02
CA ILE A 85 -1.33 -2.20 11.93
C ILE A 85 -2.56 -3.08 12.23
N ILE A 86 -2.83 -4.06 11.37
CA ILE A 86 -4.03 -4.90 11.46
C ILE A 86 -3.73 -6.37 11.80
N THR A 87 -2.46 -6.77 11.80
CA THR A 87 -2.02 -8.06 12.32
C THR A 87 -1.62 -7.95 13.78
N ASP A 88 -1.55 -9.07 14.49
CA ASP A 88 -1.07 -9.13 15.88
C ASP A 88 0.47 -9.26 15.88
N GLY A 89 1.14 -8.17 15.52
CA GLY A 89 2.58 -8.15 15.35
C GLY A 89 3.03 -8.82 14.05
N ILE A 90 4.28 -9.30 14.05
CA ILE A 90 4.81 -10.11 12.95
C ILE A 90 4.30 -11.54 13.11
N GLU A 91 3.68 -12.06 12.07
CA GLU A 91 3.16 -13.41 12.02
C GLU A 91 4.03 -14.29 11.13
N GLU A 92 3.97 -15.61 11.32
CA GLU A 92 4.74 -16.60 10.56
C GLU A 92 3.82 -17.66 9.97
N LEU A 93 4.15 -18.09 8.74
CA LEU A 93 3.47 -19.19 8.06
C LEU A 93 4.51 -20.15 7.45
N PRO A 94 4.22 -21.45 7.42
CA PRO A 94 5.15 -22.45 6.89
C PRO A 94 5.09 -22.56 5.36
N PHE A 95 5.05 -21.39 4.69
CA PHE A 95 5.01 -21.33 3.23
C PHE A 95 6.42 -21.24 2.68
N TRP A 96 6.60 -21.65 1.43
CA TRP A 96 7.90 -21.72 0.75
C TRP A 96 8.84 -22.71 1.44
N GLU A 97 10.11 -22.69 1.08
CA GLU A 97 11.08 -23.66 1.57
C GLU A 97 11.34 -23.53 3.08
N ASN A 98 11.46 -22.32 3.57
CA ASN A 98 11.86 -22.05 4.96
C ASN A 98 10.86 -21.23 5.76
N GLY A 99 9.67 -20.99 5.21
CA GLY A 99 8.65 -20.16 5.85
C GLY A 99 8.65 -18.72 5.37
N VAL A 100 7.68 -17.97 5.86
CA VAL A 100 7.51 -16.54 5.58
C VAL A 100 7.11 -15.82 6.85
N LYS A 101 7.65 -14.63 7.07
CA LYS A 101 7.19 -13.68 8.07
C LYS A 101 6.47 -12.53 7.40
N PHE A 102 5.41 -12.04 8.02
CA PHE A 102 4.63 -10.93 7.48
C PHE A 102 3.92 -10.14 8.55
N PHE A 103 3.50 -8.94 8.20
CA PHE A 103 2.51 -8.15 8.92
C PHE A 103 1.76 -7.26 7.93
N MET A 104 0.59 -6.75 8.33
CA MET A 104 -0.26 -5.93 7.46
C MET A 104 -0.61 -4.58 8.09
N ILE A 105 -0.76 -3.59 7.24
CA ILE A 105 -1.27 -2.25 7.59
C ILE A 105 -2.47 -1.90 6.70
N LYS A 106 -3.24 -0.89 7.12
CA LYS A 106 -4.27 -0.27 6.28
C LYS A 106 -3.82 1.06 5.73
N GLY A 107 -4.13 1.30 4.46
CA GLY A 107 -4.00 2.59 3.82
C GLY A 107 -5.24 3.50 4.02
N PRO A 108 -5.20 4.73 3.47
CA PRO A 108 -6.26 5.72 3.66
C PRO A 108 -7.58 5.37 2.97
N ASN A 109 -7.58 4.43 2.04
CA ASN A 109 -8.78 3.93 1.35
C ASN A 109 -9.24 2.57 1.90
N GLU A 110 -8.80 2.21 3.10
CA GLU A 110 -9.00 0.91 3.75
C GLU A 110 -8.33 -0.27 3.00
N GLU A 111 -7.45 0.03 2.05
CA GLU A 111 -6.65 -1.00 1.37
C GLU A 111 -5.69 -1.68 2.34
N ARG A 112 -5.51 -2.99 2.17
CA ARG A 112 -4.57 -3.77 2.98
C ARG A 112 -3.23 -3.87 2.26
N ILE A 113 -2.17 -3.61 2.98
CA ILE A 113 -0.79 -3.73 2.49
C ILE A 113 -0.04 -4.67 3.41
N GLU A 114 0.43 -5.77 2.84
CA GLU A 114 1.28 -6.73 3.53
C GLU A 114 2.75 -6.40 3.28
N PHE A 115 3.55 -6.45 4.31
CA PHE A 115 5.01 -6.55 4.20
C PHE A 115 5.39 -7.98 4.51
N CYS A 116 6.19 -8.62 3.66
CA CYS A 116 6.57 -10.01 3.85
C CYS A 116 8.04 -10.25 3.56
N GLN A 117 8.60 -11.23 4.25
CA GLN A 117 9.96 -11.72 4.06
C GLN A 117 9.93 -13.23 3.95
N LYS A 118 10.34 -13.77 2.82
CA LYS A 118 10.59 -15.21 2.66
C LYS A 118 11.91 -15.55 3.37
N LEU A 119 11.87 -16.58 4.18
CA LEU A 119 13.03 -17.02 4.98
C LEU A 119 13.95 -17.97 4.22
#